data_a748be2aff9754387101dd31b4876ae1
#
_entry.id   a748be2aff9754387101dd31b4876ae1
#
_cell.length_a   1.000
_cell.length_b   1.000
_cell.length_c   1.000
_cell.angle_alpha   90.00
_cell.angle_beta   90.00
_cell.angle_gamma   90.00
#
_symmetry.space_group_name_H-M   'P 1'
#
loop_
_entity.id
_entity.type
_entity.pdbx_description
1 polymer ?
#
loop_
_entity_poly.entity_id
_entity_poly.type
_entity_poly.pdbx_seq_one_letter_code
_entity_poly.pdbx_strand_id
1 'polypeptide(L)'
;YELCDEYGIYVLDETNLETHGSWTDPGDVFQPARAIPGSKDEWRAACVDRTASMVRRDYNHPSVLIWSLGNEAFGGDVFYSMRDFVHENDPFRPVHYEGTFNDPEFSAATDIMSRMYAKPDEIVKLYLGEDGKKPYISCEYSHSMGNSTGGLHLYTELERYPLYQGGFIWDYVDQALWQDCGDGTERLAYGGDFEDRPNDYEFSGDGVMFADRTPSPKAQEVKQLYANVKLVPDESGVTITNDNLFVSTASSLFTARVLVDGVERWHANYRFDVPAGETVREPIAFPKVTDLVALSGSAEVTYEVDQRLAEATDWAPAGYELTFGQYVACLLYTSPSPRDRQKS
;
A
#
# COMPACT_ATOMS: atom_id res chain seq x y z
N TYR A 1 16.93 -8.68 1.26
CA TYR A 1 16.85 -8.38 2.69
C TYR A 1 17.86 -7.33 3.10
N GLU A 2 19.15 -7.45 2.72
CA GLU A 2 20.19 -6.45 3.05
C GLU A 2 19.78 -5.02 2.65
N LEU A 3 19.21 -4.82 1.46
CA LEU A 3 18.69 -3.51 1.05
C LEU A 3 17.48 -3.07 1.89
N CYS A 4 16.62 -3.99 2.30
CA CYS A 4 15.51 -3.68 3.20
C CYS A 4 16.01 -3.25 4.58
N ASP A 5 17.05 -3.89 5.10
CA ASP A 5 17.71 -3.49 6.33
C ASP A 5 18.34 -2.09 6.22
N GLU A 6 19.03 -1.82 5.12
CA GLU A 6 19.72 -0.55 4.85
C GLU A 6 18.73 0.62 4.69
N TYR A 7 17.65 0.42 3.91
CA TYR A 7 16.66 1.47 3.63
C TYR A 7 15.49 1.53 4.63
N GLY A 8 15.41 0.62 5.59
CA GLY A 8 14.34 0.57 6.58
C GLY A 8 12.99 0.13 6.02
N ILE A 9 12.98 -0.76 5.03
CA ILE A 9 11.78 -1.32 4.42
C ILE A 9 11.32 -2.52 5.26
N TYR A 10 10.10 -2.49 5.77
CA TYR A 10 9.52 -3.58 6.53
C TYR A 10 9.20 -4.77 5.64
N VAL A 11 9.52 -5.96 6.12
CA VAL A 11 9.36 -7.22 5.40
C VAL A 11 8.44 -8.14 6.19
N LEU A 12 7.42 -8.66 5.52
CA LEU A 12 6.72 -9.88 5.91
C LEU A 12 7.34 -10.99 5.07
N ASP A 13 8.11 -11.87 5.70
CA ASP A 13 8.81 -12.96 5.02
C ASP A 13 7.96 -14.22 5.00
N GLU A 14 7.86 -14.87 3.83
CA GLU A 14 6.87 -15.92 3.63
C GLU A 14 7.50 -17.24 3.22
N THR A 15 7.03 -18.29 3.89
CA THR A 15 7.36 -19.68 3.54
C THR A 15 6.92 -20.00 2.12
N ASN A 16 7.80 -20.59 1.33
CA ASN A 16 7.48 -21.08 -0.01
C ASN A 16 6.50 -22.27 0.06
N LEU A 17 5.23 -21.95 0.26
CA LEU A 17 4.11 -22.88 0.32
C LEU A 17 2.89 -22.25 -0.32
N GLU A 18 2.46 -22.82 -1.45
CA GLU A 18 1.23 -22.45 -2.14
C GLU A 18 0.65 -23.69 -2.81
N THR A 19 -0.67 -23.96 -2.60
CA THR A 19 -1.28 -25.20 -3.05
C THR A 19 -2.74 -25.02 -3.49
N HIS A 20 -3.10 -23.84 -3.98
CA HIS A 20 -4.46 -23.45 -4.35
C HIS A 20 -5.14 -24.52 -5.24
N GLY A 21 -4.47 -24.98 -6.28
CA GLY A 21 -4.99 -26.01 -7.17
C GLY A 21 -5.26 -27.37 -6.53
N SER A 22 -4.89 -27.59 -5.26
CA SER A 22 -5.19 -28.85 -4.55
C SER A 22 -6.59 -28.86 -3.96
N TRP A 23 -7.16 -27.71 -3.59
CA TRP A 23 -8.46 -27.62 -2.89
C TRP A 23 -9.51 -26.83 -3.66
N THR A 24 -9.18 -26.33 -4.85
CA THR A 24 -10.13 -25.74 -5.81
C THR A 24 -10.11 -26.53 -7.11
N ASP A 25 -11.28 -26.79 -7.70
CA ASP A 25 -11.44 -27.31 -9.06
C ASP A 25 -11.76 -26.16 -10.04
N PRO A 26 -11.60 -26.34 -11.35
CA PRO A 26 -12.09 -25.41 -12.35
C PRO A 26 -13.56 -25.03 -12.09
N GLY A 27 -13.82 -23.71 -11.94
CA GLY A 27 -15.13 -23.17 -11.56
C GLY A 27 -15.27 -22.90 -10.06
N ASP A 28 -14.16 -22.75 -9.35
CA ASP A 28 -14.05 -22.37 -7.93
C ASP A 28 -14.85 -23.29 -6.98
N VAL A 29 -14.93 -24.57 -7.31
CA VAL A 29 -15.55 -25.55 -6.42
C VAL A 29 -14.60 -25.93 -5.32
N PHE A 30 -14.91 -25.52 -4.11
CA PHE A 30 -14.10 -25.84 -2.91
C PHE A 30 -14.10 -27.32 -2.56
N GLN A 31 -12.92 -27.90 -2.40
CA GLN A 31 -12.73 -29.29 -1.99
C GLN A 31 -11.74 -29.42 -0.82
N PRO A 32 -12.12 -29.01 0.41
CA PRO A 32 -11.25 -28.95 1.57
C PRO A 32 -10.54 -30.30 1.87
N ALA A 33 -11.19 -31.41 1.65
CA ALA A 33 -10.61 -32.73 1.88
C ALA A 33 -9.39 -33.05 1.00
N ARG A 34 -9.23 -32.33 -0.12
CA ARG A 34 -8.08 -32.46 -1.02
C ARG A 34 -6.93 -31.53 -0.65
N ALA A 35 -7.18 -30.52 0.20
CA ALA A 35 -6.19 -29.52 0.57
C ALA A 35 -4.85 -30.15 0.99
N ILE A 36 -3.78 -29.55 0.49
CA ILE A 36 -2.39 -29.85 0.83
C ILE A 36 -1.80 -28.56 1.43
N PRO A 37 -1.14 -28.61 2.60
CA PRO A 37 -0.89 -29.79 3.42
C PRO A 37 -2.11 -30.27 4.22
N GLY A 38 -3.08 -29.39 4.54
CA GLY A 38 -4.20 -29.73 5.40
C GLY A 38 -3.74 -30.30 6.74
N SER A 39 -4.36 -31.42 7.15
CA SER A 39 -3.94 -32.21 8.32
C SER A 39 -3.31 -33.55 7.90
N LYS A 40 -2.54 -33.53 6.80
CA LYS A 40 -1.90 -34.74 6.24
C LYS A 40 -0.45 -34.85 6.73
N ASP A 41 -0.17 -35.85 7.59
CA ASP A 41 1.14 -36.02 8.23
C ASP A 41 2.29 -36.20 7.23
N GLU A 42 2.02 -36.77 6.07
CA GLU A 42 3.03 -36.95 5.01
C GLU A 42 3.63 -35.64 4.49
N TRP A 43 2.93 -34.50 4.65
CA TRP A 43 3.41 -33.18 4.23
C TRP A 43 4.07 -32.40 5.37
N ARG A 44 3.78 -32.73 6.63
CA ARG A 44 4.20 -31.98 7.82
C ARG A 44 5.70 -31.68 7.84
N ALA A 45 6.52 -32.74 7.67
CA ALA A 45 7.96 -32.58 7.72
C ALA A 45 8.49 -31.63 6.63
N ALA A 46 7.96 -31.73 5.41
CA ALA A 46 8.36 -30.86 4.29
C ALA A 46 7.94 -29.40 4.51
N CYS A 47 6.73 -29.16 5.04
CA CYS A 47 6.24 -27.82 5.33
C CYS A 47 7.05 -27.14 6.47
N VAL A 48 7.30 -27.88 7.55
CA VAL A 48 8.14 -27.39 8.66
C VAL A 48 9.57 -27.11 8.19
N ASP A 49 10.14 -27.95 7.32
CA ASP A 49 11.49 -27.75 6.77
C ASP A 49 11.58 -26.48 5.92
N ARG A 50 10.55 -26.16 5.12
CA ARG A 50 10.48 -24.90 4.34
C ARG A 50 10.45 -23.68 5.27
N THR A 51 9.58 -23.70 6.29
CA THR A 51 9.52 -22.63 7.31
C THR A 51 10.86 -22.51 8.05
N ALA A 52 11.46 -23.63 8.45
CA ALA A 52 12.74 -23.66 9.13
C ALA A 52 13.87 -23.09 8.27
N SER A 53 13.87 -23.38 6.98
CA SER A 53 14.86 -22.87 6.03
C SER A 53 14.76 -21.35 5.89
N MET A 54 13.55 -20.80 5.78
CA MET A 54 13.29 -19.37 5.76
C MET A 54 13.76 -18.70 7.05
N VAL A 55 13.24 -19.14 8.20
CA VAL A 55 13.56 -18.53 9.49
C VAL A 55 15.06 -18.56 9.78
N ARG A 56 15.74 -19.70 9.55
CA ARG A 56 17.18 -19.83 9.81
C ARG A 56 18.03 -18.98 8.89
N ARG A 57 17.61 -18.74 7.66
CA ARG A 57 18.29 -17.85 6.71
C ARG A 57 18.13 -16.39 7.13
N ASP A 58 16.92 -15.97 7.50
CA ASP A 58 16.54 -14.57 7.52
C ASP A 58 16.29 -13.99 8.94
N TYR A 59 16.33 -14.82 10.01
CA TYR A 59 16.02 -14.34 11.36
C TYR A 59 16.93 -13.20 11.85
N ASN A 60 18.11 -13.04 11.25
CA ASN A 60 19.07 -11.97 11.63
C ASN A 60 18.86 -10.66 10.83
N HIS A 61 17.83 -10.58 9.99
CA HIS A 61 17.45 -9.36 9.29
C HIS A 61 16.49 -8.53 10.15
N PRO A 62 16.86 -7.32 10.60
CA PRO A 62 15.99 -6.46 11.40
C PRO A 62 14.79 -5.92 10.60
N SER A 63 14.85 -5.91 9.27
CA SER A 63 13.73 -5.56 8.40
C SER A 63 12.58 -6.56 8.45
N VAL A 64 12.85 -7.85 8.73
CA VAL A 64 11.82 -8.87 8.86
C VAL A 64 11.06 -8.65 10.16
N LEU A 65 9.80 -8.29 10.08
CA LEU A 65 8.93 -8.01 11.23
C LEU A 65 7.92 -9.11 11.50
N ILE A 66 7.52 -9.86 10.48
CA ILE A 66 6.46 -10.86 10.52
C ILE A 66 6.90 -12.09 9.72
N TRP A 67 6.62 -13.28 10.25
CA TRP A 67 6.80 -14.55 9.54
C TRP A 67 5.46 -15.02 8.99
N SER A 68 5.36 -15.33 7.69
CA SER A 68 4.18 -15.90 7.08
C SER A 68 4.36 -17.37 6.73
N LEU A 69 3.32 -18.17 6.94
CA LEU A 69 3.38 -19.62 6.75
C LEU A 69 3.12 -20.08 5.31
N GLY A 70 2.71 -19.16 4.44
CA GLY A 70 2.45 -19.47 3.04
C GLY A 70 1.18 -18.79 2.51
N ASN A 71 0.83 -19.15 1.30
CA ASN A 71 -0.26 -18.58 0.54
C ASN A 71 -1.21 -19.65 0.01
N GLU A 72 -2.53 -19.37 0.04
CA GLU A 72 -3.60 -20.14 -0.60
C GLU A 72 -3.50 -21.66 -0.43
N ALA A 73 -3.16 -22.13 0.77
CA ALA A 73 -3.01 -23.54 1.08
C ALA A 73 -4.08 -24.08 2.05
N PHE A 74 -5.24 -23.38 2.15
CA PHE A 74 -6.38 -23.72 3.01
C PHE A 74 -5.98 -23.76 4.49
N GLY A 75 -6.68 -24.56 5.34
CA GLY A 75 -6.34 -24.77 6.75
C GLY A 75 -5.80 -26.15 7.02
N GLY A 76 -5.54 -26.44 8.29
CA GLY A 76 -5.07 -27.75 8.75
C GLY A 76 -4.09 -27.67 9.91
N ASP A 77 -3.90 -28.80 10.60
CA ASP A 77 -3.03 -28.85 11.78
C ASP A 77 -1.53 -28.83 11.46
N VAL A 78 -1.16 -29.03 10.19
CA VAL A 78 0.23 -28.86 9.74
C VAL A 78 0.69 -27.41 9.98
N PHE A 79 -0.18 -26.42 9.83
CA PHE A 79 0.13 -25.01 10.10
C PHE A 79 0.43 -24.76 11.58
N TYR A 80 -0.16 -25.53 12.51
CA TYR A 80 0.25 -25.44 13.92
C TYR A 80 1.71 -25.86 14.11
N SER A 81 2.15 -26.92 13.44
CA SER A 81 3.54 -27.36 13.53
C SER A 81 4.53 -26.34 12.94
N MET A 82 4.14 -25.65 11.85
CA MET A 82 4.94 -24.59 11.26
C MET A 82 5.01 -23.37 12.20
N ARG A 83 3.87 -22.91 12.73
CA ARG A 83 3.80 -21.82 13.72
C ARG A 83 4.62 -22.15 14.96
N ASP A 84 4.45 -23.36 15.53
CA ASP A 84 5.14 -23.76 16.74
C ASP A 84 6.66 -23.76 16.52
N PHE A 85 7.14 -24.21 15.35
CA PHE A 85 8.53 -24.08 14.98
C PHE A 85 9.01 -22.61 14.99
N VAL A 86 8.23 -21.68 14.44
CA VAL A 86 8.58 -20.26 14.46
C VAL A 86 8.66 -19.75 15.90
N HIS A 87 7.63 -19.96 16.71
CA HIS A 87 7.56 -19.47 18.10
C HIS A 87 8.67 -20.08 19.00
N GLU A 88 9.09 -21.32 18.73
CA GLU A 88 10.21 -21.94 19.45
C GLU A 88 11.58 -21.34 19.10
N ASN A 89 11.75 -20.85 17.87
CA ASN A 89 13.03 -20.31 17.37
C ASN A 89 13.07 -18.78 17.36
N ASP A 90 11.95 -18.12 17.21
CA ASP A 90 11.78 -16.65 17.26
C ASP A 90 10.50 -16.27 18.01
N PRO A 91 10.54 -16.16 19.33
CA PRO A 91 9.36 -15.87 20.15
C PRO A 91 8.92 -14.39 20.11
N PHE A 92 9.63 -13.54 19.36
CA PHE A 92 9.41 -12.08 19.35
C PHE A 92 8.61 -11.61 18.16
N ARG A 93 8.78 -12.24 16.99
CA ARG A 93 8.08 -11.86 15.77
C ARG A 93 6.77 -12.64 15.64
N PRO A 94 5.66 -11.96 15.29
CA PRO A 94 4.38 -12.63 15.12
C PRO A 94 4.36 -13.49 13.87
N VAL A 95 3.50 -14.48 13.90
CA VAL A 95 3.22 -15.39 12.77
C VAL A 95 1.94 -14.95 12.07
N HIS A 96 1.99 -14.90 10.75
CA HIS A 96 0.87 -14.62 9.85
C HIS A 96 0.52 -15.86 9.03
N TYR A 97 -0.76 -16.08 8.78
CA TYR A 97 -1.26 -17.00 7.77
C TYR A 97 -2.68 -16.62 7.36
N GLU A 98 -2.91 -16.33 6.07
CA GLU A 98 -4.20 -15.87 5.56
C GLU A 98 -5.23 -17.00 5.42
N GLY A 99 -4.80 -18.23 5.12
CA GLY A 99 -5.68 -19.37 4.83
C GLY A 99 -6.65 -19.74 5.96
N THR A 100 -6.42 -19.22 7.18
CA THR A 100 -7.37 -19.36 8.30
C THR A 100 -8.71 -18.68 8.03
N PHE A 101 -8.81 -17.78 7.06
CA PHE A 101 -10.08 -17.23 6.61
C PHE A 101 -10.98 -18.33 5.99
N ASN A 102 -10.39 -19.23 5.20
CA ASN A 102 -11.10 -20.34 4.56
C ASN A 102 -11.43 -21.47 5.53
N ASP A 103 -10.64 -21.59 6.60
CA ASP A 103 -10.78 -22.64 7.62
C ASP A 103 -10.62 -22.07 9.04
N PRO A 104 -11.64 -21.39 9.57
CA PRO A 104 -11.56 -20.72 10.88
C PRO A 104 -11.31 -21.62 12.07
N GLU A 105 -11.53 -22.95 11.95
CA GLU A 105 -11.19 -23.92 12.99
C GLU A 105 -9.69 -23.86 13.32
N PHE A 106 -8.86 -23.54 12.33
CA PHE A 106 -7.41 -23.42 12.49
C PHE A 106 -6.91 -21.99 12.73
N SER A 107 -7.79 -21.06 13.14
CA SER A 107 -7.43 -19.65 13.38
C SER A 107 -6.33 -19.44 14.43
N ALA A 108 -6.02 -20.44 15.25
CA ALA A 108 -4.89 -20.40 16.15
C ALA A 108 -3.53 -20.56 15.44
N ALA A 109 -3.48 -20.90 14.15
CA ALA A 109 -2.24 -20.98 13.39
C ALA A 109 -1.62 -19.60 13.07
N THR A 110 -2.35 -18.51 13.27
CA THR A 110 -1.88 -17.16 13.02
C THR A 110 -2.02 -16.26 14.24
N ASP A 111 -1.10 -15.32 14.43
CA ASP A 111 -1.19 -14.27 15.47
C ASP A 111 -1.91 -13.03 14.94
N ILE A 112 -1.94 -12.84 13.62
CA ILE A 112 -2.51 -11.70 12.92
C ILE A 112 -3.64 -12.20 12.01
N MET A 113 -4.83 -11.64 12.14
CA MET A 113 -5.93 -11.94 11.21
C MET A 113 -5.63 -11.32 9.84
N SER A 114 -5.98 -12.04 8.80
CA SER A 114 -5.73 -11.62 7.44
C SER A 114 -6.78 -12.11 6.46
N ARG A 115 -6.93 -11.39 5.37
CA ARG A 115 -7.76 -11.79 4.25
C ARG A 115 -7.33 -11.06 2.97
N MET A 116 -7.34 -11.78 1.84
CA MET A 116 -7.19 -11.19 0.52
C MET A 116 -8.44 -10.42 0.13
N TYR A 117 -8.27 -9.24 -0.44
CA TYR A 117 -9.29 -8.43 -1.13
C TYR A 117 -10.59 -8.19 -0.35
N ALA A 118 -10.54 -8.27 0.99
CA ALA A 118 -11.68 -7.91 1.80
C ALA A 118 -12.00 -6.42 1.63
N LYS A 119 -13.27 -6.07 1.48
CA LYS A 119 -13.69 -4.68 1.36
C LYS A 119 -13.52 -3.93 2.68
N PRO A 120 -13.27 -2.61 2.66
CA PRO A 120 -13.05 -1.83 3.89
C PRO A 120 -14.17 -1.96 4.93
N ASP A 121 -15.42 -1.98 4.51
CA ASP A 121 -16.58 -2.16 5.40
C ASP A 121 -16.66 -3.58 6.00
N GLU A 122 -16.26 -4.60 5.26
CA GLU A 122 -16.14 -5.97 5.76
C GLU A 122 -15.02 -6.08 6.79
N ILE A 123 -13.86 -5.45 6.52
CA ILE A 123 -12.73 -5.41 7.47
C ILE A 123 -13.18 -4.80 8.80
N VAL A 124 -13.82 -3.63 8.76
CA VAL A 124 -14.34 -2.98 9.96
C VAL A 124 -15.30 -3.88 10.71
N LYS A 125 -16.26 -4.47 10.00
CA LYS A 125 -17.32 -5.28 10.60
C LYS A 125 -16.81 -6.58 11.23
N LEU A 126 -15.85 -7.25 10.56
CA LEU A 126 -15.45 -8.60 10.95
C LEU A 126 -14.23 -8.63 11.87
N TYR A 127 -13.34 -7.65 11.79
CA TYR A 127 -12.03 -7.70 12.44
C TYR A 127 -11.72 -6.52 13.36
N LEU A 128 -12.29 -5.33 13.09
CA LEU A 128 -11.90 -4.10 13.79
C LEU A 128 -12.94 -3.63 14.82
N GLY A 129 -14.04 -4.36 14.99
CA GLY A 129 -15.07 -4.07 15.99
C GLY A 129 -14.62 -4.34 17.43
N GLU A 130 -15.52 -4.09 18.41
CA GLU A 130 -15.25 -4.28 19.85
C GLU A 130 -14.86 -5.73 20.22
N ASP A 131 -15.28 -6.71 19.42
CA ASP A 131 -14.94 -8.12 19.61
C ASP A 131 -13.60 -8.54 18.97
N GLY A 132 -12.91 -7.62 18.28
CA GLY A 132 -11.61 -7.85 17.65
C GLY A 132 -10.54 -8.19 18.70
N LYS A 133 -9.89 -9.36 18.55
CA LYS A 133 -8.91 -9.87 19.52
C LYS A 133 -7.48 -9.90 18.99
N LYS A 134 -7.30 -9.89 17.69
CA LYS A 134 -6.01 -9.94 17.02
C LYS A 134 -5.87 -8.76 16.08
N PRO A 135 -4.65 -8.25 15.85
CA PRO A 135 -4.42 -7.27 14.79
C PRO A 135 -4.83 -7.85 13.43
N TYR A 136 -5.14 -6.97 12.50
CA TYR A 136 -5.55 -7.33 11.14
C TYR A 136 -4.60 -6.68 10.11
N ILE A 137 -4.20 -7.45 9.10
CA ILE A 137 -3.47 -6.98 7.93
C ILE A 137 -4.13 -7.53 6.67
N SER A 138 -4.26 -6.73 5.61
CA SER A 138 -4.68 -7.24 4.31
C SER A 138 -3.45 -7.82 3.61
N CYS A 139 -3.34 -9.14 3.55
CA CYS A 139 -2.18 -9.79 2.89
C CYS A 139 -2.11 -9.46 1.40
N GLU A 140 -3.28 -9.26 0.77
CA GLU A 140 -3.38 -8.71 -0.58
C GLU A 140 -4.58 -7.79 -0.66
N TYR A 141 -4.40 -6.62 -1.26
CA TYR A 141 -5.50 -5.70 -1.54
C TYR A 141 -5.21 -4.84 -2.77
N SER A 142 -6.23 -4.16 -3.29
CA SER A 142 -6.10 -3.25 -4.43
C SER A 142 -5.30 -3.84 -5.60
N HIS A 143 -5.69 -5.05 -6.05
CA HIS A 143 -5.07 -5.73 -7.19
C HIS A 143 -4.88 -4.77 -8.37
N SER A 144 -3.62 -4.62 -8.82
CA SER A 144 -3.23 -3.51 -9.69
C SER A 144 -3.30 -3.82 -11.19
N MET A 145 -3.92 -4.92 -11.60
CA MET A 145 -4.05 -5.27 -13.01
C MET A 145 -4.87 -4.23 -13.78
N GLY A 146 -4.38 -3.79 -14.92
CA GLY A 146 -5.05 -2.81 -15.78
C GLY A 146 -5.25 -1.45 -15.10
N ASN A 147 -6.47 -0.92 -15.14
CA ASN A 147 -6.87 0.36 -14.54
C ASN A 147 -7.47 0.19 -13.13
N SER A 148 -6.98 -0.74 -12.35
CA SER A 148 -7.43 -0.96 -10.97
C SER A 148 -6.58 -0.17 -9.95
N THR A 149 -6.59 -0.56 -8.68
CA THR A 149 -6.00 0.17 -7.53
C THR A 149 -6.84 1.38 -7.08
N GLY A 150 -7.95 1.69 -7.71
CA GLY A 150 -8.85 2.79 -7.31
C GLY A 150 -9.51 2.55 -5.95
N GLY A 151 -9.78 3.66 -5.24
CA GLY A 151 -10.40 3.61 -3.91
C GLY A 151 -9.44 3.21 -2.78
N LEU A 152 -8.13 3.25 -3.01
CA LEU A 152 -7.09 2.91 -2.04
C LEU A 152 -7.20 3.74 -0.75
N HIS A 153 -7.67 5.00 -0.83
CA HIS A 153 -7.90 5.84 0.34
C HIS A 153 -8.86 5.23 1.36
N LEU A 154 -9.83 4.42 0.92
CA LEU A 154 -10.77 3.74 1.83
C LEU A 154 -10.08 2.71 2.74
N TYR A 155 -8.95 2.16 2.29
CA TYR A 155 -8.12 1.27 3.09
C TYR A 155 -7.17 2.04 4.01
N THR A 156 -6.51 3.09 3.52
CA THR A 156 -5.62 3.91 4.36
C THR A 156 -6.39 4.65 5.46
N GLU A 157 -7.66 4.99 5.24
CA GLU A 157 -8.52 5.53 6.29
C GLU A 157 -8.78 4.55 7.46
N LEU A 158 -8.55 3.25 7.27
CA LEU A 158 -8.68 2.26 8.35
C LEU A 158 -7.56 2.34 9.38
N GLU A 159 -6.47 3.05 9.10
CA GLU A 159 -5.37 3.30 10.05
C GLU A 159 -5.84 3.97 11.36
N ARG A 160 -7.02 4.60 11.35
CA ARG A 160 -7.67 5.10 12.57
C ARG A 160 -8.09 4.02 13.57
N TYR A 161 -8.14 2.76 13.14
CA TYR A 161 -8.46 1.64 14.02
C TYR A 161 -7.18 0.99 14.54
N PRO A 162 -6.97 0.90 15.88
CA PRO A 162 -5.71 0.40 16.45
C PRO A 162 -5.36 -1.04 16.05
N LEU A 163 -6.35 -1.85 15.68
CA LEU A 163 -6.13 -3.23 15.24
C LEU A 163 -5.75 -3.34 13.75
N TYR A 164 -5.95 -2.30 12.95
CA TYR A 164 -5.58 -2.30 11.54
C TYR A 164 -4.09 -2.00 11.37
N GLN A 165 -3.35 -2.91 10.77
CA GLN A 165 -1.90 -2.81 10.59
C GLN A 165 -1.48 -2.50 9.15
N GLY A 166 -2.45 -2.25 8.26
CA GLY A 166 -2.18 -1.94 6.86
C GLY A 166 -2.46 -3.10 5.92
N GLY A 167 -1.75 -3.10 4.80
CA GLY A 167 -1.91 -4.13 3.77
C GLY A 167 -0.84 -4.06 2.71
N PHE A 168 -0.82 -5.09 1.86
CA PHE A 168 0.10 -5.23 0.74
C PHE A 168 -0.69 -5.15 -0.57
N ILE A 169 -0.29 -4.25 -1.46
CA ILE A 169 -0.88 -4.16 -2.80
C ILE A 169 -0.38 -5.35 -3.62
N TRP A 170 -1.26 -6.07 -4.27
CA TRP A 170 -0.91 -7.03 -5.29
C TRP A 170 -0.99 -6.37 -6.69
N ASP A 171 0.10 -6.09 -7.37
CA ASP A 171 1.50 -6.37 -7.06
C ASP A 171 2.35 -5.09 -7.17
N TYR A 172 3.65 -5.16 -6.89
CA TYR A 172 4.53 -3.99 -6.95
C TYR A 172 5.00 -3.69 -8.37
N VAL A 173 5.44 -4.71 -9.12
CA VAL A 173 6.04 -4.57 -10.46
C VAL A 173 5.48 -5.59 -11.42
N ASP A 174 5.03 -5.16 -12.60
CA ASP A 174 4.65 -6.06 -13.68
C ASP A 174 5.73 -7.12 -13.94
N GLN A 175 5.32 -8.38 -14.07
CA GLN A 175 6.22 -9.54 -14.19
C GLN A 175 6.47 -9.91 -15.66
N ALA A 176 6.66 -8.93 -16.54
CA ALA A 176 6.98 -9.15 -17.94
C ALA A 176 8.49 -9.40 -18.15
N LEU A 177 8.82 -10.11 -19.21
CA LEU A 177 10.20 -10.40 -19.63
C LEU A 177 10.54 -9.68 -20.93
N TRP A 178 11.80 -9.29 -21.12
CA TRP A 178 12.27 -8.76 -22.39
C TRP A 178 12.32 -9.87 -23.45
N GLN A 179 11.74 -9.59 -24.60
CA GLN A 179 11.73 -10.47 -25.77
C GLN A 179 12.39 -9.75 -26.95
N ASP A 180 13.41 -10.38 -27.56
CA ASP A 180 13.97 -9.95 -28.84
C ASP A 180 12.96 -10.24 -29.96
N CYS A 181 12.57 -9.21 -30.71
CA CYS A 181 11.63 -9.32 -31.82
C CYS A 181 12.29 -9.83 -33.13
N GLY A 182 13.61 -10.03 -33.16
CA GLY A 182 14.34 -10.53 -34.31
C GLY A 182 14.60 -9.49 -35.40
N ASP A 183 14.15 -8.25 -35.22
CA ASP A 183 14.38 -7.11 -36.11
C ASP A 183 15.34 -6.06 -35.51
N GLY A 184 15.97 -6.39 -34.40
CA GLY A 184 16.82 -5.50 -33.60
C GLY A 184 16.10 -4.64 -32.62
N THR A 185 14.79 -4.87 -32.40
CA THR A 185 14.00 -4.26 -31.33
C THR A 185 13.69 -5.27 -30.24
N GLU A 186 13.43 -4.77 -29.03
CA GLU A 186 13.00 -5.57 -27.89
C GLU A 186 11.63 -5.06 -27.41
N ARG A 187 10.82 -5.94 -26.85
CA ARG A 187 9.56 -5.60 -26.18
C ARG A 187 9.43 -6.32 -24.85
N LEU A 188 8.63 -5.76 -23.95
CA LEU A 188 8.16 -6.49 -22.78
C LEU A 188 7.05 -7.46 -23.19
N ALA A 189 7.15 -8.70 -22.76
CA ALA A 189 6.30 -9.80 -23.17
C ALA A 189 5.85 -10.63 -21.95
N TYR A 190 4.72 -11.29 -22.08
CA TYR A 190 4.10 -12.10 -21.03
C TYR A 190 3.72 -13.51 -21.56
N GLY A 191 3.00 -14.27 -20.73
CA GLY A 191 2.64 -15.66 -21.04
C GLY A 191 1.92 -15.82 -22.39
N GLY A 192 2.38 -16.75 -23.22
CA GLY A 192 1.94 -17.00 -24.58
C GLY A 192 2.76 -16.31 -25.65
N ASP A 193 3.43 -15.20 -25.35
CA ASP A 193 4.31 -14.50 -26.30
C ASP A 193 5.58 -15.30 -26.67
N PHE A 194 5.97 -16.23 -25.79
CA PHE A 194 7.11 -17.14 -25.96
C PHE A 194 6.69 -18.53 -26.48
N GLU A 195 5.49 -18.64 -27.08
CA GLU A 195 4.89 -19.91 -27.54
C GLU A 195 4.69 -20.94 -26.40
N ASP A 196 4.76 -20.50 -25.16
CA ASP A 196 4.55 -21.31 -23.97
C ASP A 196 3.08 -21.67 -23.74
N ARG A 197 2.84 -22.90 -23.25
CA ARG A 197 1.50 -23.39 -22.88
C ARG A 197 1.60 -24.44 -21.77
N PRO A 198 0.71 -24.40 -20.75
CA PRO A 198 -0.32 -23.39 -20.50
C PRO A 198 0.28 -22.03 -20.07
N ASN A 199 -0.52 -20.95 -20.15
CA ASN A 199 -0.16 -19.63 -19.67
C ASN A 199 -1.42 -18.84 -19.29
N ASP A 200 -1.23 -17.75 -18.53
CA ASP A 200 -2.31 -16.87 -18.06
C ASP A 200 -2.29 -15.49 -18.75
N TYR A 201 -1.67 -15.40 -19.92
CA TYR A 201 -1.58 -14.18 -20.75
C TYR A 201 -1.07 -12.97 -19.94
N GLU A 202 -1.80 -11.83 -20.04
CA GLU A 202 -1.48 -10.57 -19.38
C GLU A 202 -1.66 -10.57 -17.86
N PHE A 203 -1.99 -11.69 -17.22
CA PHE A 203 -2.24 -11.76 -15.79
C PHE A 203 -1.00 -11.40 -14.93
N SER A 204 0.17 -11.38 -15.53
CA SER A 204 1.41 -10.86 -14.94
C SER A 204 1.55 -9.32 -14.99
N GLY A 205 0.58 -8.62 -15.61
CA GLY A 205 0.55 -7.16 -15.74
C GLY A 205 -0.25 -6.49 -14.62
N ASP A 206 0.11 -6.76 -13.37
CA ASP A 206 -0.60 -6.36 -12.15
C ASP A 206 0.21 -5.44 -11.23
N GLY A 207 1.31 -4.89 -11.73
CA GLY A 207 2.19 -4.00 -10.97
C GLY A 207 1.69 -2.56 -10.82
N VAL A 208 2.03 -1.94 -9.69
CA VAL A 208 2.00 -0.49 -9.50
C VAL A 208 3.07 0.19 -10.37
N MET A 209 4.17 -0.51 -10.62
CA MET A 209 5.24 -0.11 -11.52
C MET A 209 5.21 -0.98 -12.78
N PHE A 210 5.55 -0.40 -13.93
CA PHE A 210 5.76 -1.19 -15.14
C PHE A 210 6.97 -2.11 -15.03
N ALA A 211 7.05 -3.14 -15.84
CA ALA A 211 8.13 -4.13 -15.80
C ALA A 211 9.53 -3.53 -16.02
N ASP A 212 9.64 -2.41 -16.73
CA ASP A 212 10.88 -1.64 -16.90
C ASP A 212 11.20 -0.73 -15.68
N ARG A 213 10.42 -0.82 -14.61
CA ARG A 213 10.51 -0.03 -13.37
C ARG A 213 10.07 1.43 -13.50
N THR A 214 9.50 1.83 -14.62
CA THR A 214 8.88 3.16 -14.71
C THR A 214 7.56 3.19 -13.94
N PRO A 215 7.22 4.33 -13.28
CA PRO A 215 5.97 4.44 -12.54
C PRO A 215 4.75 4.38 -13.47
N SER A 216 3.78 3.53 -13.15
CA SER A 216 2.48 3.60 -13.79
C SER A 216 1.65 4.77 -13.21
N PRO A 217 0.54 5.17 -13.84
CA PRO A 217 -0.34 6.20 -13.28
C PRO A 217 -0.82 5.91 -11.85
N LYS A 218 -0.96 4.63 -11.48
CA LYS A 218 -1.34 4.17 -10.13
C LYS A 218 -0.31 4.53 -9.06
N ALA A 219 0.97 4.56 -9.43
CA ALA A 219 2.06 4.88 -8.52
C ALA A 219 1.91 6.27 -7.89
N GLN A 220 1.29 7.22 -8.60
CA GLN A 220 1.04 8.57 -8.09
C GLN A 220 0.03 8.55 -6.93
N GLU A 221 -1.05 7.78 -7.04
CA GLU A 221 -2.03 7.62 -5.96
C GLU A 221 -1.41 6.91 -4.75
N VAL A 222 -0.68 5.81 -5.00
CA VAL A 222 0.02 5.08 -3.93
C VAL A 222 1.01 5.98 -3.21
N LYS A 223 1.85 6.74 -3.94
CA LYS A 223 2.79 7.70 -3.36
C LYS A 223 2.09 8.68 -2.41
N GLN A 224 0.98 9.26 -2.85
CA GLN A 224 0.25 10.27 -2.08
C GLN A 224 -0.42 9.68 -0.84
N LEU A 225 -1.04 8.51 -0.97
CA LEU A 225 -1.77 7.88 0.13
C LEU A 225 -0.86 7.19 1.16
N TYR A 226 0.32 6.73 0.73
CA TYR A 226 1.32 6.12 1.62
C TYR A 226 2.28 7.14 2.25
N ALA A 227 2.12 8.42 1.93
CA ALA A 227 2.96 9.45 2.53
C ALA A 227 2.72 9.53 4.05
N ASN A 228 3.82 9.51 4.82
CA ASN A 228 3.78 9.62 6.27
C ASN A 228 3.47 11.04 6.78
N VAL A 229 3.50 12.05 5.91
CA VAL A 229 3.13 13.42 6.26
C VAL A 229 1.91 13.81 5.45
N LYS A 230 0.84 14.19 6.14
CA LYS A 230 -0.43 14.62 5.54
C LYS A 230 -0.52 16.13 5.64
N LEU A 231 -0.84 16.79 4.53
CA LEU A 231 -0.92 18.25 4.41
C LEU A 231 -2.36 18.64 4.07
N VAL A 232 -2.99 19.44 4.93
CA VAL A 232 -4.34 19.97 4.72
C VAL A 232 -4.25 21.50 4.75
N PRO A 233 -4.00 22.16 3.59
CA PRO A 233 -3.98 23.62 3.49
C PRO A 233 -5.39 24.21 3.54
N ASP A 234 -5.46 25.51 3.85
CA ASP A 234 -6.57 26.39 3.60
C ASP A 234 -6.07 27.81 3.28
N GLU A 235 -6.93 28.80 3.17
CA GLU A 235 -6.57 30.19 2.83
C GLU A 235 -5.65 30.88 3.86
N SER A 236 -5.40 30.29 5.02
CA SER A 236 -4.69 30.91 6.14
C SER A 236 -3.47 30.11 6.61
N GLY A 237 -3.22 28.92 6.05
CA GLY A 237 -2.10 28.09 6.46
C GLY A 237 -2.27 26.61 6.09
N VAL A 238 -1.57 25.74 6.80
CA VAL A 238 -1.60 24.30 6.57
C VAL A 238 -1.67 23.54 7.91
N THR A 239 -2.52 22.54 8.01
CA THR A 239 -2.45 21.56 9.07
C THR A 239 -1.53 20.42 8.58
N ILE A 240 -0.49 20.14 9.36
CA ILE A 240 0.53 19.13 9.07
C ILE A 240 0.36 18.03 10.10
N THR A 241 0.07 16.81 9.66
CA THR A 241 0.09 15.60 10.48
C THR A 241 1.31 14.79 10.11
N ASN A 242 2.19 14.52 11.08
CA ASN A 242 3.39 13.73 10.88
C ASN A 242 3.19 12.34 11.49
N ASP A 243 2.84 11.36 10.66
CA ASP A 243 2.63 9.96 11.06
C ASP A 243 3.94 9.15 11.11
N ASN A 244 5.12 9.78 10.91
CA ASN A 244 6.40 9.11 11.14
C ASN A 244 6.53 8.69 12.62
N LEU A 245 7.21 7.55 12.85
CA LEU A 245 7.41 7.00 14.20
C LEU A 245 8.57 7.67 14.95
N PHE A 246 9.61 8.14 14.24
CA PHE A 246 10.89 8.51 14.85
C PHE A 246 11.47 9.84 14.37
N VAL A 247 10.99 10.41 13.27
CA VAL A 247 11.58 11.58 12.64
C VAL A 247 10.60 12.74 12.58
N SER A 248 11.09 13.96 12.89
CA SER A 248 10.34 15.19 12.67
C SER A 248 10.46 15.65 11.21
N THR A 249 9.67 16.66 10.85
CA THR A 249 9.71 17.25 9.52
C THR A 249 10.82 18.31 9.34
N ALA A 250 11.69 18.51 10.32
CA ALA A 250 12.74 19.55 10.33
C ALA A 250 13.70 19.48 9.14
N SER A 251 13.96 18.27 8.61
CA SER A 251 14.81 18.06 7.43
C SER A 251 14.13 18.34 6.09
N SER A 252 12.85 18.72 6.11
CA SER A 252 12.05 18.97 4.89
C SER A 252 11.99 20.47 4.55
N LEU A 253 11.78 20.72 3.27
CA LEU A 253 11.39 22.02 2.73
C LEU A 253 9.91 21.96 2.35
N PHE A 254 9.14 22.97 2.77
CA PHE A 254 7.74 23.11 2.36
C PHE A 254 7.62 24.29 1.40
N THR A 255 6.89 24.09 0.29
CA THR A 255 6.60 25.17 -0.65
C THR A 255 5.10 25.39 -0.68
N ALA A 256 4.68 26.61 -0.30
CA ALA A 256 3.29 27.03 -0.41
C ALA A 256 3.10 27.78 -1.73
N ARG A 257 1.99 27.53 -2.43
CA ARG A 257 1.65 28.15 -3.71
C ARG A 257 0.22 28.66 -3.73
N VAL A 258 -0.01 29.67 -4.56
CA VAL A 258 -1.34 30.08 -5.01
C VAL A 258 -1.41 29.92 -6.52
N LEU A 259 -2.31 29.05 -6.98
CA LEU A 259 -2.60 28.87 -8.41
C LEU A 259 -3.94 29.55 -8.72
N VAL A 260 -4.03 30.21 -9.87
CA VAL A 260 -5.27 30.75 -10.41
C VAL A 260 -5.49 30.13 -11.79
N ASP A 261 -6.60 29.44 -11.96
CA ASP A 261 -6.91 28.64 -13.14
C ASP A 261 -5.75 27.68 -13.53
N GLY A 262 -5.17 27.01 -12.52
CA GLY A 262 -4.05 26.09 -12.68
C GLY A 262 -2.67 26.72 -12.92
N VAL A 263 -2.58 28.07 -12.97
CA VAL A 263 -1.32 28.79 -13.21
C VAL A 263 -0.78 29.34 -11.89
N GLU A 264 0.45 28.98 -11.53
CA GLU A 264 1.13 29.50 -10.35
C GLU A 264 1.26 31.05 -10.46
N ARG A 265 0.80 31.74 -9.42
CA ARG A 265 0.85 33.21 -9.31
C ARG A 265 1.70 33.67 -8.15
N TRP A 266 1.94 32.78 -7.19
CA TRP A 266 2.76 33.08 -6.03
C TRP A 266 3.28 31.80 -5.42
N HIS A 267 4.48 31.84 -4.86
CA HIS A 267 5.01 30.81 -3.98
C HIS A 267 5.91 31.38 -2.89
N ALA A 268 6.07 30.61 -1.80
CA ALA A 268 7.05 30.87 -0.76
C ALA A 268 7.50 29.56 -0.11
N ASN A 269 8.73 29.55 0.37
CA ASN A 269 9.32 28.39 1.04
C ASN A 269 9.30 28.55 2.56
N TYR A 270 9.03 27.45 3.25
CA TYR A 270 8.92 27.37 4.70
C TYR A 270 9.73 26.20 5.25
N ARG A 271 10.06 26.28 6.53
CA ARG A 271 10.54 25.19 7.34
C ARG A 271 9.58 25.01 8.51
N PHE A 272 8.95 23.84 8.59
CA PHE A 272 8.06 23.46 9.67
C PHE A 272 8.68 22.26 10.38
N ASP A 273 8.81 22.33 11.69
CA ASP A 273 9.34 21.24 12.51
C ASP A 273 8.21 20.63 13.33
N VAL A 274 7.56 19.62 12.74
CA VAL A 274 6.48 18.88 13.39
C VAL A 274 7.03 17.58 13.91
N PRO A 275 7.03 17.34 15.25
CA PRO A 275 7.50 16.10 15.83
C PRO A 275 6.75 14.85 15.29
N ALA A 276 7.42 13.69 15.42
CA ALA A 276 6.82 12.41 15.09
C ALA A 276 5.53 12.17 15.90
N GLY A 277 4.47 11.70 15.23
CA GLY A 277 3.16 11.41 15.83
C GLY A 277 2.32 12.64 16.17
N GLU A 278 2.75 13.86 15.75
CA GLU A 278 2.05 15.09 16.10
C GLU A 278 1.30 15.72 14.91
N THR A 279 0.26 16.48 15.25
CA THR A 279 -0.48 17.32 14.29
C THR A 279 -0.35 18.77 14.72
N VAL A 280 0.15 19.63 13.84
CA VAL A 280 0.37 21.05 14.10
C VAL A 280 -0.28 21.89 13.01
N ARG A 281 -0.86 23.03 13.41
CA ARG A 281 -1.36 24.04 12.49
C ARG A 281 -0.31 25.13 12.30
N GLU A 282 0.18 25.26 11.08
CA GLU A 282 1.17 26.29 10.71
C GLU A 282 0.53 27.41 9.88
N PRO A 283 0.65 28.68 10.30
CA PRO A 283 0.10 29.80 9.56
C PRO A 283 0.95 30.10 8.31
N ILE A 284 0.27 30.39 7.21
CA ILE A 284 0.90 30.87 5.96
C ILE A 284 0.22 32.18 5.57
N ALA A 285 1.02 33.23 5.38
CA ALA A 285 0.53 34.53 4.92
C ALA A 285 0.35 34.52 3.38
N PHE A 286 -0.67 33.83 2.92
CA PHE A 286 -1.01 33.85 1.50
C PHE A 286 -1.41 35.29 1.06
N PRO A 287 -0.98 35.75 -0.11
CA PRO A 287 -1.42 37.04 -0.64
C PRO A 287 -2.91 36.97 -1.01
N LYS A 288 -3.57 38.12 -0.98
CA LYS A 288 -4.94 38.18 -1.50
C LYS A 288 -4.93 37.94 -3.01
N VAL A 289 -5.85 37.11 -3.49
CA VAL A 289 -5.92 36.75 -4.92
C VAL A 289 -6.09 37.98 -5.81
N THR A 290 -6.83 39.01 -5.34
CA THR A 290 -6.99 40.30 -6.03
C THR A 290 -5.69 41.08 -6.23
N ASP A 291 -4.66 40.77 -5.41
CA ASP A 291 -3.34 41.40 -5.54
C ASP A 291 -2.45 40.65 -6.55
N LEU A 292 -2.83 39.42 -6.90
CA LEU A 292 -2.07 38.57 -7.83
C LEU A 292 -2.57 38.69 -9.27
N VAL A 293 -3.88 38.81 -9.46
CA VAL A 293 -4.51 38.83 -10.78
C VAL A 293 -5.73 39.77 -10.78
N ALA A 294 -5.98 40.39 -11.92
CA ALA A 294 -7.24 41.09 -12.16
C ALA A 294 -8.32 40.02 -12.46
N LEU A 295 -9.21 39.77 -11.51
CA LEU A 295 -10.30 38.83 -11.68
C LEU A 295 -11.36 39.40 -12.62
N SER A 296 -11.56 38.75 -13.76
CA SER A 296 -12.67 39.03 -14.69
C SER A 296 -13.51 37.78 -14.84
N GLY A 297 -14.62 37.68 -14.09
CA GLY A 297 -15.46 36.49 -14.09
C GLY A 297 -15.19 35.51 -12.93
N SER A 298 -15.54 34.24 -13.11
CA SER A 298 -15.20 33.18 -12.17
C SER A 298 -13.78 32.68 -12.42
N ALA A 299 -12.98 32.53 -11.37
CA ALA A 299 -11.67 31.89 -11.42
C ALA A 299 -11.61 30.81 -10.35
N GLU A 300 -10.91 29.72 -10.63
CA GLU A 300 -10.55 28.70 -9.64
C GLU A 300 -9.26 29.16 -8.95
N VAL A 301 -9.28 29.18 -7.63
CA VAL A 301 -8.09 29.47 -6.81
C VAL A 301 -7.73 28.23 -6.02
N THR A 302 -6.51 27.77 -6.18
CA THR A 302 -5.98 26.63 -5.44
C THR A 302 -4.85 27.10 -4.53
N TYR A 303 -4.97 26.80 -3.25
CA TYR A 303 -3.89 26.89 -2.26
C TYR A 303 -3.25 25.52 -2.14
N GLU A 304 -1.96 25.42 -2.44
CA GLU A 304 -1.20 24.18 -2.43
C GLU A 304 -0.03 24.31 -1.46
N VAL A 305 0.25 23.24 -0.73
CA VAL A 305 1.47 23.10 0.04
C VAL A 305 2.07 21.74 -0.27
N ASP A 306 3.33 21.71 -0.68
CA ASP A 306 4.09 20.47 -0.82
C ASP A 306 5.22 20.34 0.21
N GLN A 307 5.62 19.10 0.47
CA GLN A 307 6.81 18.77 1.24
C GLN A 307 7.86 18.15 0.32
N ARG A 308 9.10 18.64 0.43
CA ARG A 308 10.23 18.21 -0.40
C ARG A 308 11.43 17.83 0.46
N LEU A 309 12.28 16.97 -0.07
CA LEU A 309 13.62 16.77 0.49
C LEU A 309 14.40 18.09 0.39
N ALA A 310 14.92 18.57 1.53
CA ALA A 310 15.76 19.77 1.53
C ALA A 310 17.19 19.46 1.01
N GLU A 311 17.66 18.25 1.22
CA GLU A 311 18.96 17.74 0.79
C GLU A 311 18.77 16.43 0.03
N ALA A 312 19.76 16.05 -0.78
CA ALA A 312 19.75 14.76 -1.46
C ALA A 312 19.93 13.62 -0.45
N THR A 313 19.27 12.50 -0.73
CA THR A 313 19.43 11.23 -0.02
C THR A 313 19.96 10.18 -1.00
N ASP A 314 20.27 8.98 -0.52
CA ASP A 314 20.73 7.87 -1.39
C ASP A 314 19.68 7.40 -2.39
N TRP A 315 18.39 7.70 -2.13
CA TRP A 315 17.26 7.25 -2.96
C TRP A 315 16.58 8.37 -3.76
N ALA A 316 16.81 9.67 -3.46
CA ALA A 316 16.25 10.77 -4.23
C ALA A 316 17.08 12.07 -4.14
N PRO A 317 17.05 12.92 -5.20
CA PRO A 317 17.75 14.21 -5.20
C PRO A 317 17.08 15.22 -4.27
N ALA A 318 17.81 16.27 -3.89
CA ALA A 318 17.24 17.44 -3.22
C ALA A 318 16.10 18.03 -4.08
N GLY A 319 15.04 18.49 -3.42
CA GLY A 319 13.85 19.01 -4.08
C GLY A 319 12.84 17.95 -4.53
N TYR A 320 13.13 16.65 -4.33
CA TYR A 320 12.16 15.60 -4.61
C TYR A 320 10.91 15.79 -3.74
N GLU A 321 9.73 15.80 -4.37
CA GLU A 321 8.44 15.94 -3.70
C GLU A 321 8.05 14.66 -2.99
N LEU A 322 7.80 14.76 -1.68
CA LEU A 322 7.36 13.65 -0.84
C LEU A 322 5.84 13.52 -0.84
N THR A 323 5.15 14.64 -0.63
CA THR A 323 3.68 14.73 -0.59
C THR A 323 3.22 16.15 -0.87
N PHE A 324 1.93 16.31 -1.15
CA PHE A 324 1.30 17.62 -1.28
C PHE A 324 -0.12 17.60 -0.73
N GLY A 325 -0.65 18.78 -0.44
CA GLY A 325 -2.05 19.01 -0.13
C GLY A 325 -2.60 20.20 -0.89
N GLN A 326 -3.88 20.17 -1.23
CA GLN A 326 -4.54 21.24 -1.97
C GLN A 326 -5.87 21.63 -1.32
N TYR A 327 -6.18 22.90 -1.37
CA TYR A 327 -7.49 23.46 -1.05
C TYR A 327 -7.97 24.33 -2.20
N VAL A 328 -9.10 23.96 -2.80
CA VAL A 328 -9.70 24.72 -3.91
C VAL A 328 -10.77 25.65 -3.35
N ALA A 329 -10.49 26.95 -3.40
CA ALA A 329 -11.46 27.99 -3.10
C ALA A 329 -12.21 28.36 -4.38
N CYS A 330 -13.46 27.92 -4.51
CA CYS A 330 -14.33 28.36 -5.60
C CYS A 330 -14.72 29.82 -5.39
N LEU A 331 -14.17 30.73 -6.16
CA LEU A 331 -14.68 32.08 -6.25
C LEU A 331 -16.04 32.06 -6.97
N LEU A 332 -17.07 32.36 -6.21
CA LEU A 332 -18.50 32.22 -6.44
C LEU A 332 -18.94 32.35 -7.91
N TYR A 333 -19.62 31.33 -8.37
CA TYR A 333 -20.63 31.46 -9.43
C TYR A 333 -21.68 32.48 -8.99
N THR A 334 -21.70 33.65 -9.60
CA THR A 334 -22.74 34.65 -9.36
C THR A 334 -24.06 34.32 -10.07
N SER A 335 -24.14 33.16 -10.75
CA SER A 335 -25.37 32.67 -11.38
C SER A 335 -25.54 31.19 -11.09
N PRO A 336 -26.69 30.75 -10.53
CA PRO A 336 -26.98 29.36 -10.38
C PRO A 336 -27.01 28.63 -11.73
N SER A 337 -26.38 27.46 -11.81
CA SER A 337 -26.41 26.62 -13.00
C SER A 337 -27.87 26.35 -13.41
N PRO A 338 -28.17 26.23 -14.70
CA PRO A 338 -29.51 25.79 -15.16
C PRO A 338 -30.01 24.49 -14.53
N ARG A 339 -29.09 23.64 -14.04
CA ARG A 339 -29.42 22.40 -13.31
C ARG A 339 -29.91 22.65 -11.88
N ASP A 340 -29.49 23.72 -11.25
CA ASP A 340 -29.92 24.06 -9.89
C ASP A 340 -31.33 24.65 -9.85
N ARG A 341 -31.82 25.18 -10.97
CA ARG A 341 -33.18 25.70 -11.12
C ARG A 341 -34.26 24.60 -11.27
N GLN A 342 -33.87 23.35 -11.46
CA GLN A 342 -34.83 22.23 -11.61
C GLN A 342 -35.12 21.48 -10.29
N LYS A 343 -34.53 21.90 -9.17
CA LYS A 343 -34.73 21.28 -7.85
C LYS A 343 -35.46 22.16 -6.84
N SER A 344 -36.08 23.25 -7.29
CA SER A 344 -36.96 24.11 -6.44
C SER A 344 -38.43 23.93 -6.79
#